data_c5e9f45542f12cc23f06394ec90bdbe1
#
_entry.id   c5e9f45542f12cc23f06394ec90bdbe1
#
_cell.length_a   1.000
_cell.length_b   1.000
_cell.length_c   1.000
_cell.angle_alpha   90.00
_cell.angle_beta   90.00
_cell.angle_gamma   90.00
#
_symmetry.space_group_name_H-M   'P 1'
#
loop_
_entity.id
_entity.type
_entity.pdbx_description
1 polymer ?
#
loop_
_entity_poly.entity_id
_entity_poly.type
_entity_poly.pdbx_seq_one_letter_code
_entity_poly.pdbx_strand_id
1 'polypeptide(L)'
;MIIEEETQKRVEELVAKRVEEQLAKRKDEIDAEVMKRVEEAKSVMEKQMVEEFEKRRQEQLEEQQMKEVKNLIIILCLEVQVLD
;
A
#
# COMPACT_ATOMS: atom_id res chain seq x y z
N MET A 1 -25.13 -54.90 -16.84
CA MET A 1 -25.07 -54.51 -15.43
C MET A 1 -23.67 -54.18 -14.97
N ILE A 2 -22.70 -55.07 -15.10
CA ILE A 2 -21.31 -54.78 -14.68
C ILE A 2 -20.70 -53.63 -15.51
N ILE A 3 -21.04 -53.55 -16.78
CA ILE A 3 -20.56 -52.49 -17.69
C ILE A 3 -21.10 -51.11 -17.30
N GLU A 4 -22.35 -51.01 -16.85
CA GLU A 4 -22.97 -49.76 -16.40
C GLU A 4 -22.33 -49.26 -15.12
N GLU A 5 -22.06 -50.13 -14.15
CA GLU A 5 -21.37 -49.79 -12.92
C GLU A 5 -19.96 -49.29 -13.15
N GLU A 6 -19.21 -49.96 -14.04
CA GLU A 6 -17.86 -49.55 -14.42
C GLU A 6 -17.86 -48.20 -15.15
N THR A 7 -18.81 -47.99 -16.05
CA THR A 7 -18.97 -46.72 -16.74
C THR A 7 -19.31 -45.59 -15.79
N GLN A 8 -20.21 -45.82 -14.82
CA GLN A 8 -20.58 -44.85 -13.82
C GLN A 8 -19.42 -44.48 -12.93
N LYS A 9 -18.62 -45.45 -12.49
CA LYS A 9 -17.40 -45.19 -11.71
C LYS A 9 -16.40 -44.35 -12.48
N ARG A 10 -16.18 -44.62 -13.75
CA ARG A 10 -15.27 -43.84 -14.61
C ARG A 10 -15.76 -42.39 -14.76
N VAL A 11 -17.05 -42.20 -14.96
CA VAL A 11 -17.65 -40.87 -15.07
C VAL A 11 -17.47 -40.11 -13.77
N GLU A 12 -17.72 -40.74 -12.62
CA GLU A 12 -17.54 -40.12 -11.30
C GLU A 12 -16.08 -39.73 -11.06
N GLU A 13 -15.15 -40.57 -11.39
CA GLU A 13 -13.71 -40.29 -11.28
C GLU A 13 -13.29 -39.13 -12.19
N LEU A 14 -13.77 -39.09 -13.43
CA LEU A 14 -13.47 -37.99 -14.36
C LEU A 14 -14.08 -36.67 -13.90
N VAL A 15 -15.30 -36.71 -13.38
CA VAL A 15 -15.95 -35.49 -12.82
C VAL A 15 -15.19 -35.00 -11.62
N ALA A 16 -14.82 -35.86 -10.70
CA ALA A 16 -14.04 -35.49 -9.50
C ALA A 16 -12.71 -34.88 -9.89
N LYS A 17 -12.02 -35.45 -10.86
CA LYS A 17 -10.75 -34.92 -11.35
C LYS A 17 -10.90 -33.55 -11.98
N ARG A 18 -11.92 -33.33 -12.80
CA ARG A 18 -12.20 -32.03 -13.41
C ARG A 18 -12.56 -30.96 -12.37
N VAL A 19 -13.33 -31.33 -11.36
CA VAL A 19 -13.67 -30.44 -10.26
C VAL A 19 -12.41 -30.01 -9.52
N GLU A 20 -11.52 -30.95 -9.19
CA GLU A 20 -10.24 -30.63 -8.55
C GLU A 20 -9.37 -29.70 -9.40
N GLU A 21 -9.27 -29.96 -10.70
CA GLU A 21 -8.51 -29.13 -11.63
C GLU A 21 -9.08 -27.69 -11.70
N GLN A 22 -10.40 -27.55 -11.77
CA GLN A 22 -11.05 -26.26 -11.80
C GLN A 22 -10.90 -25.50 -10.48
N LEU A 23 -11.01 -26.19 -9.35
CA LEU A 23 -10.81 -25.57 -8.04
C LEU A 23 -9.37 -25.09 -7.86
N ALA A 24 -8.40 -25.88 -8.27
CA ALA A 24 -7.00 -25.49 -8.23
C ALA A 24 -6.74 -24.26 -9.13
N LYS A 25 -7.30 -24.24 -10.33
CA LYS A 25 -7.20 -23.10 -11.24
C LYS A 25 -7.82 -21.82 -10.66
N ARG A 26 -9.01 -21.93 -10.06
CA ARG A 26 -9.66 -20.79 -9.42
C ARG A 26 -8.87 -20.27 -8.22
N LYS A 27 -8.29 -21.16 -7.45
CA LYS A 27 -7.44 -20.79 -6.34
C LYS A 27 -6.24 -19.97 -6.80
N ASP A 28 -5.57 -20.43 -7.85
CA ASP A 28 -4.44 -19.71 -8.44
C ASP A 28 -4.86 -18.33 -8.96
N GLU A 29 -6.01 -18.22 -9.61
CA GLU A 29 -6.56 -16.95 -10.09
C GLU A 29 -6.87 -16.00 -8.94
N ILE A 30 -7.49 -16.50 -7.86
CA ILE A 30 -7.80 -15.72 -6.67
C ILE A 30 -6.52 -15.25 -5.99
N ASP A 31 -5.54 -16.13 -5.81
CA ASP A 31 -4.25 -15.81 -5.21
C ASP A 31 -3.53 -14.72 -6.02
N ALA A 32 -3.54 -14.83 -7.33
CA ALA A 32 -2.95 -13.82 -8.22
C ALA A 32 -3.67 -12.46 -8.10
N GLU A 33 -4.98 -12.46 -8.02
CA GLU A 33 -5.77 -11.23 -7.84
C GLU A 33 -5.54 -10.59 -6.48
N VAL A 34 -5.47 -11.39 -5.43
CA VAL A 34 -5.16 -10.92 -4.07
C VAL A 34 -3.77 -10.28 -4.03
N MET A 35 -2.77 -10.93 -4.62
CA MET A 35 -1.42 -10.38 -4.73
C MET A 35 -1.40 -9.03 -5.44
N LYS A 36 -2.12 -8.93 -6.55
CA LYS A 36 -2.23 -7.68 -7.30
C LYS A 36 -2.85 -6.57 -6.47
N ARG A 37 -3.92 -6.84 -5.76
CA ARG A 37 -4.59 -5.85 -4.89
C ARG A 37 -3.72 -5.43 -3.72
N VAL A 38 -2.99 -6.36 -3.12
CA VAL A 38 -2.05 -6.07 -2.04
C VAL A 38 -0.92 -5.16 -2.54
N GLU A 39 -0.38 -5.43 -3.71
CA GLU A 39 0.66 -4.59 -4.33
C GLU A 39 0.15 -3.19 -4.65
N GLU A 40 -1.05 -3.07 -5.20
CA GLU A 40 -1.68 -1.78 -5.48
C GLU A 40 -1.92 -0.97 -4.19
N ALA A 41 -2.46 -1.61 -3.16
CA ALA A 41 -2.69 -0.98 -1.86
C ALA A 41 -1.38 -0.53 -1.21
N LYS A 42 -0.34 -1.35 -1.29
CA LYS A 42 0.99 -1.04 -0.80
C LYS A 42 1.59 0.16 -1.52
N SER A 43 1.46 0.21 -2.84
CA SER A 43 1.93 1.32 -3.65
C SER A 43 1.24 2.64 -3.28
N VAL A 44 -0.08 2.60 -3.07
CA VAL A 44 -0.85 3.79 -2.64
C VAL A 44 -0.41 4.24 -1.26
N MET A 45 -0.24 3.32 -0.32
CA MET A 45 0.23 3.65 1.03
C MET A 45 1.64 4.25 1.02
N GLU A 46 2.55 3.72 0.21
CA GLU A 46 3.90 4.25 0.05
C GLU A 46 3.87 5.69 -0.46
N LYS A 47 3.05 5.98 -1.46
CA LYS A 47 2.88 7.34 -1.97
C LYS A 47 2.33 8.29 -0.92
N GLN A 48 1.32 7.87 -0.17
CA GLN A 48 0.74 8.66 0.92
C GLN A 48 1.76 8.95 2.00
N MET A 49 2.57 7.97 2.38
CA MET A 49 3.62 8.16 3.38
C MET A 49 4.69 9.14 2.91
N VAL A 50 5.11 9.05 1.65
CA VAL A 50 6.06 9.99 1.06
C VAL A 50 5.49 11.41 1.07
N GLU A 51 4.24 11.59 0.68
CA GLU A 51 3.56 12.89 0.72
C GLU A 51 3.47 13.46 2.14
N GLU A 52 3.14 12.64 3.13
CA GLU A 52 3.10 13.05 4.54
C GLU A 52 4.48 13.46 5.05
N PHE A 53 5.52 12.72 4.72
CA PHE A 53 6.89 13.06 5.09
C PHE A 53 7.35 14.36 4.45
N GLU A 54 7.06 14.57 3.19
CA GLU A 54 7.39 15.80 2.49
C GLU A 54 6.66 16.99 3.11
N LYS A 55 5.39 16.82 3.45
CA LYS A 55 4.60 17.85 4.12
C LYS A 55 5.18 18.22 5.48
N ARG A 56 5.53 17.23 6.30
CA ARG A 56 6.15 17.47 7.61
C ARG A 56 7.50 18.15 7.46
N ARG A 57 8.29 17.74 6.50
CA ARG A 57 9.57 18.37 6.22
C ARG A 57 9.41 19.83 5.84
N GLN A 58 8.43 20.13 4.99
CA GLN A 58 8.11 21.49 4.59
C GLN A 58 7.66 22.34 5.78
N GLU A 59 6.78 21.81 6.62
CA GLU A 59 6.33 22.48 7.85
C GLU A 59 7.49 22.77 8.80
N GLN A 60 8.40 21.83 8.98
CA GLN A 60 9.59 22.02 9.80
C GLN A 60 10.51 23.10 9.27
N LEU A 61 10.71 23.15 7.94
CA LEU A 61 11.50 24.18 7.30
C LEU A 61 10.87 25.56 7.48
N GLU A 62 9.57 25.68 7.34
CA GLU A 62 8.82 26.92 7.55
C GLU A 62 8.93 27.38 9.00
N GLU A 63 8.78 26.49 9.97
CA GLU A 63 8.95 26.80 11.40
C GLU A 63 10.36 27.30 11.70
N GLN A 64 11.38 26.65 11.14
CA GLN A 64 12.77 27.04 11.32
C GLN A 64 13.03 28.43 10.72
N GLN A 65 12.52 28.69 9.52
CA GLN A 65 12.64 30.00 8.88
C GLN A 65 11.94 31.10 9.71
N MET A 66 10.76 30.80 10.27
CA MET A 66 10.05 31.73 11.14
C MET A 66 10.82 32.03 12.40
N LYS A 67 11.45 31.04 13.02
CA LYS A 67 12.32 31.24 14.19
C LYS A 67 13.54 32.09 13.87
N GLU A 68 14.16 31.86 12.73
CA GLU A 68 15.30 32.66 12.27
C GLU A 68 14.92 34.11 12.02
N VAL A 69 13.78 34.35 11.39
CA VAL A 69 13.25 35.71 11.17
C VAL A 69 12.95 36.41 12.50
N LYS A 70 12.31 35.71 13.44
CA LYS A 70 12.04 36.27 14.79
C LYS A 70 13.33 36.63 15.51
N ASN A 71 14.34 35.78 15.45
CA ASN A 71 15.64 36.06 16.07
C ASN A 71 16.31 37.26 15.45
N LEU A 72 16.27 37.42 14.15
CA LEU A 72 16.80 38.57 13.43
C LEU A 72 16.06 39.87 13.85
N ILE A 73 14.76 39.83 13.97
CA ILE A 73 13.94 40.97 14.40
C ILE A 73 14.30 41.35 15.84
N ILE A 74 14.46 40.41 16.72
CA ILE A 74 14.86 40.64 18.12
C ILE A 74 16.24 41.30 18.19
N ILE A 75 17.21 40.80 17.43
CA ILE A 75 18.56 41.33 17.36
C ILE A 75 18.55 42.79 16.84
N LEU A 76 17.80 43.06 15.77
CA LEU A 76 17.65 44.39 15.20
C LEU A 76 16.99 45.35 16.18
N CYS A 77 15.98 44.94 16.92
CA CYS A 77 15.33 45.74 17.96
C CYS A 77 16.29 46.06 19.09
N LEU A 78 17.11 45.10 19.52
CA LEU A 78 18.12 45.34 20.56
C LEU A 78 19.21 46.29 20.08
N GLU A 79 19.67 46.19 18.85
CA GLU A 79 20.65 47.09 18.26
C GLU A 79 20.12 48.52 18.18
N VAL A 80 18.87 48.71 17.79
CA VAL A 80 18.24 50.05 17.77
C VAL A 80 18.15 50.66 19.18
N GLN A 81 17.81 49.86 20.19
CA GLN A 81 17.77 50.33 21.59
C GLN A 81 19.14 50.71 22.13
N VAL A 82 20.19 49.99 21.75
CA VAL A 82 21.56 50.30 22.18
C VAL A 82 22.10 51.56 21.51
N LEU A 83 21.69 51.87 20.29
CA LEU A 83 22.10 53.07 19.58
C LEU A 83 21.43 54.38 20.08
N ASP A 84 20.29 54.24 20.69
CA ASP A 84 19.57 55.33 21.33
C ASP A 84 20.11 55.60 22.74
#